data_3e41b888e89d0f52973fb07021f26610
#
_entry.id   3e41b888e89d0f52973fb07021f26610
#
_cell.length_a   1.000
_cell.length_b   1.000
_cell.length_c   1.000
_cell.angle_alpha   90.00
_cell.angle_beta   90.00
_cell.angle_gamma   90.00
#
_symmetry.space_group_name_H-M   'P 1'
#
loop_
_entity.id
_entity.type
_entity.pdbx_description
1 polymer ?
#
loop_
_entity_poly.entity_id
_entity_poly.type
_entity_poly.pdbx_seq_one_letter_code
_entity_poly.pdbx_strand_id
1 'polypeptide(L)'
;MDTIYWTAANTAHATLRSWLNPVPPSGQMKTPRRHLIFTCSTLAFVPIAGYSPYSPAKAAIRSLSDTLSQEIEMYNGAYTQRHRSDAPAADVKIHTVFPMGILSPGFDNEQKTKPELTKKLEEADKPQTPSEVAQISIRALERGEYLITTNLVGSIMKGTALGPSPKNSIVGDTMLSWLSNLVFLQVIPDLRSKTFAWGKQNGIPGSTPAS
;
A
#
# COMPACT_ATOMS: atom_id res chain seq x y z
N MET A 1 -10.32 11.54 -0.73
CA MET A 1 -10.86 10.18 -0.44
C MET A 1 -11.51 9.57 -1.68
N ASP A 2 -12.36 10.28 -2.40
CA ASP A 2 -13.19 9.71 -3.46
C ASP A 2 -12.38 9.03 -4.59
N THR A 3 -11.43 9.73 -5.15
CA THR A 3 -10.59 9.23 -6.26
C THR A 3 -9.54 8.18 -5.86
N ILE A 4 -9.26 7.99 -4.59
CA ILE A 4 -8.22 7.07 -4.11
C ILE A 4 -8.86 5.91 -3.36
N TYR A 5 -9.47 6.18 -2.20
CA TYR A 5 -10.01 5.12 -1.35
C TYR A 5 -11.29 4.50 -1.92
N TRP A 6 -12.30 5.32 -2.22
CA TRP A 6 -13.59 4.80 -2.68
C TRP A 6 -13.51 4.11 -4.04
N THR A 7 -12.62 4.57 -4.94
CA THR A 7 -12.37 3.85 -6.19
C THR A 7 -11.82 2.45 -5.91
N ALA A 8 -10.84 2.32 -5.02
CA ALA A 8 -10.28 1.02 -4.67
C ALA A 8 -11.31 0.11 -3.95
N ALA A 9 -12.05 0.67 -2.99
CA ALA A 9 -13.04 -0.07 -2.21
C ALA A 9 -14.21 -0.57 -3.08
N ASN A 10 -14.78 0.29 -3.92
CA ASN A 10 -15.89 -0.08 -4.81
C ASN A 10 -15.46 -1.09 -5.87
N THR A 11 -14.25 -0.94 -6.44
CA THR A 11 -13.70 -1.91 -7.39
C THR A 11 -13.48 -3.27 -6.72
N ALA A 12 -12.89 -3.29 -5.53
CA ALA A 12 -12.70 -4.51 -4.75
C ALA A 12 -14.03 -5.20 -4.44
N HIS A 13 -15.03 -4.45 -3.96
CA HIS A 13 -16.36 -4.97 -3.66
C HIS A 13 -17.02 -5.58 -4.91
N ALA A 14 -17.04 -4.88 -6.03
CA ALA A 14 -17.64 -5.38 -7.28
C ALA A 14 -16.92 -6.65 -7.78
N THR A 15 -15.59 -6.66 -7.72
CA THR A 15 -14.77 -7.81 -8.14
C THR A 15 -15.01 -9.02 -7.25
N LEU A 16 -14.94 -8.85 -5.92
CA LEU A 16 -15.14 -9.94 -4.97
C LEU A 16 -16.57 -10.48 -5.04
N ARG A 17 -17.56 -9.62 -5.15
CA ARG A 17 -18.96 -10.04 -5.35
C ARG A 17 -19.12 -10.95 -6.57
N SER A 18 -18.43 -10.63 -7.67
CA SER A 18 -18.45 -11.49 -8.86
C SER A 18 -17.68 -12.80 -8.67
N TRP A 19 -16.56 -12.77 -7.98
CA TRP A 19 -15.68 -13.94 -7.83
C TRP A 19 -16.15 -14.93 -6.80
N LEU A 20 -16.83 -14.49 -5.76
CA LEU A 20 -17.25 -15.30 -4.62
C LEU A 20 -18.68 -15.82 -4.74
N ASN A 21 -19.43 -15.44 -5.79
CA ASN A 21 -20.76 -16.00 -6.03
C ASN A 21 -20.67 -17.53 -6.13
N PRO A 22 -21.57 -18.26 -5.46
CA PRO A 22 -21.65 -19.70 -5.59
C PRO A 22 -21.89 -20.12 -7.04
N VAL A 23 -21.19 -21.16 -7.48
CA VAL A 23 -21.43 -21.77 -8.80
C VAL A 23 -22.26 -23.04 -8.56
N PRO A 24 -23.33 -23.30 -9.33
CA PRO A 24 -24.07 -24.54 -9.26
C PRO A 24 -23.14 -25.75 -9.44
N PRO A 25 -23.39 -26.89 -8.77
CA PRO A 25 -22.48 -28.04 -8.73
C PRO A 25 -22.28 -28.79 -10.08
N SER A 26 -22.78 -28.28 -11.18
CA SER A 26 -22.61 -28.88 -12.51
C SER A 26 -21.23 -28.56 -13.10
N GLY A 27 -20.30 -29.48 -12.91
CA GLY A 27 -18.99 -29.47 -13.58
C GLY A 27 -17.85 -28.88 -12.75
N GLN A 28 -17.18 -29.75 -12.03
CA GLN A 28 -16.01 -29.47 -11.20
C GLN A 28 -14.74 -29.11 -11.98
N MET A 29 -14.72 -28.01 -12.69
CA MET A 29 -13.43 -27.45 -13.09
C MET A 29 -12.86 -26.64 -11.93
N LYS A 30 -11.66 -27.03 -11.44
CA LYS A 30 -10.88 -26.19 -10.52
C LYS A 30 -10.63 -24.85 -11.20
N THR A 31 -11.31 -23.80 -10.76
CA THR A 31 -10.94 -22.46 -11.20
C THR A 31 -9.56 -22.12 -10.64
N PRO A 32 -8.66 -21.54 -11.42
CA PRO A 32 -7.38 -21.09 -10.91
C PRO A 32 -7.61 -20.06 -9.81
N ARG A 33 -6.67 -20.02 -8.84
CA ARG A 33 -6.66 -19.00 -7.79
C ARG A 33 -6.69 -17.62 -8.40
N ARG A 34 -7.51 -16.74 -7.85
CA ARG A 34 -7.63 -15.33 -8.26
C ARG A 34 -6.83 -14.42 -7.33
N HIS A 35 -6.26 -13.37 -7.86
CA HIS A 35 -5.45 -12.44 -7.11
C HIS A 35 -6.06 -11.04 -7.22
N LEU A 36 -6.49 -10.47 -6.09
CA LEU A 36 -6.88 -9.07 -5.99
C LEU A 36 -5.68 -8.26 -5.49
N ILE A 37 -5.23 -7.31 -6.31
CA ILE A 37 -4.01 -6.56 -6.06
C ILE A 37 -4.36 -5.09 -5.87
N PHE A 38 -4.06 -4.54 -4.69
CA PHE A 38 -4.15 -3.11 -4.44
C PHE A 38 -2.82 -2.42 -4.76
N THR A 39 -2.88 -1.30 -5.50
CA THR A 39 -1.74 -0.39 -5.64
C THR A 39 -1.87 0.73 -4.61
N CYS A 40 -1.02 0.68 -3.61
CA CYS A 40 -0.97 1.65 -2.51
C CYS A 40 0.19 2.64 -2.68
N SER A 41 0.91 2.96 -1.62
CA SER A 41 2.13 3.77 -1.59
C SER A 41 2.86 3.56 -0.27
N THR A 42 4.17 3.76 -0.23
CA THR A 42 4.95 3.80 1.01
C THR A 42 4.51 4.92 1.96
N LEU A 43 3.85 5.96 1.45
CA LEU A 43 3.22 7.02 2.25
C LEU A 43 2.02 6.54 3.09
N ALA A 44 1.57 5.30 2.90
CA ALA A 44 0.65 4.63 3.82
C ALA A 44 1.34 4.13 5.11
N PHE A 45 2.66 4.01 5.09
CA PHE A 45 3.48 3.62 6.24
C PHE A 45 4.03 4.84 6.97
N VAL A 46 4.62 5.78 6.22
CA VAL A 46 5.30 6.95 6.76
C VAL A 46 4.75 8.20 6.06
N PRO A 47 3.80 8.91 6.71
CA PRO A 47 3.29 10.16 6.16
C PRO A 47 4.32 11.28 6.32
N ILE A 48 4.39 12.16 5.32
CA ILE A 48 5.23 13.37 5.34
C ILE A 48 4.40 14.63 5.04
N ALA A 49 4.92 15.80 5.41
CA ALA A 49 4.27 17.08 5.18
C ALA A 49 4.02 17.32 3.68
N GLY A 50 2.84 17.83 3.36
CA GLY A 50 2.37 18.07 1.98
C GLY A 50 1.43 17.00 1.43
N TYR A 51 1.35 15.83 2.07
CA TYR A 51 0.49 14.72 1.63
C TYR A 51 -0.74 14.48 2.54
N SER A 52 -1.22 15.53 3.23
CA SER A 52 -2.38 15.42 4.16
C SER A 52 -3.63 14.77 3.55
N PRO A 53 -4.03 15.03 2.28
CA PRO A 53 -5.16 14.33 1.68
C PRO A 53 -4.80 12.94 1.11
N TYR A 54 -3.52 12.70 0.78
CA TYR A 54 -3.06 11.50 0.09
C TYR A 54 -2.72 10.36 1.07
N SER A 55 -1.84 10.63 2.04
CA SER A 55 -1.36 9.61 2.99
C SER A 55 -2.49 8.93 3.77
N PRO A 56 -3.50 9.66 4.32
CA PRO A 56 -4.64 9.02 4.99
C PRO A 56 -5.45 8.12 4.05
N ALA A 57 -5.63 8.53 2.79
CA ALA A 57 -6.37 7.72 1.83
C ALA A 57 -5.62 6.41 1.49
N LYS A 58 -4.29 6.47 1.37
CA LYS A 58 -3.45 5.27 1.15
C LYS A 58 -3.38 4.38 2.41
N ALA A 59 -3.32 4.97 3.60
CA ALA A 59 -3.42 4.21 4.85
C ALA A 59 -4.78 3.49 4.97
N ALA A 60 -5.86 4.12 4.54
CA ALA A 60 -7.19 3.50 4.49
C ALA A 60 -7.25 2.32 3.51
N ILE A 61 -6.61 2.40 2.33
CA ILE A 61 -6.50 1.26 1.40
C ILE A 61 -5.74 0.11 2.05
N ARG A 62 -4.64 0.39 2.74
CA ARG A 62 -3.90 -0.65 3.47
C ARG A 62 -4.78 -1.33 4.52
N SER A 63 -5.48 -0.56 5.35
CA SER A 63 -6.39 -1.10 6.35
C SER A 63 -7.52 -1.94 5.72
N LEU A 64 -8.08 -1.48 4.60
CA LEU A 64 -9.05 -2.23 3.83
C LEU A 64 -8.49 -3.57 3.36
N SER A 65 -7.28 -3.59 2.80
CA SER A 65 -6.66 -4.83 2.34
C SER A 65 -6.39 -5.80 3.49
N ASP A 66 -5.95 -5.31 4.66
CA ASP A 66 -5.72 -6.13 5.86
C ASP A 66 -7.03 -6.78 6.36
N THR A 67 -8.13 -6.02 6.36
CA THR A 67 -9.45 -6.55 6.73
C THR A 67 -9.94 -7.58 5.71
N LEU A 68 -9.90 -7.24 4.42
CA LEU A 68 -10.33 -8.15 3.36
C LEU A 68 -9.49 -9.44 3.32
N SER A 69 -8.20 -9.38 3.66
CA SER A 69 -7.38 -10.59 3.71
C SER A 69 -7.91 -11.61 4.73
N GLN A 70 -8.44 -11.13 5.88
CA GLN A 70 -9.04 -12.00 6.89
C GLN A 70 -10.43 -12.49 6.46
N GLU A 71 -11.25 -11.62 5.87
CA GLU A 71 -12.58 -12.02 5.37
C GLU A 71 -12.47 -13.08 4.27
N ILE A 72 -11.50 -12.94 3.38
CA ILE A 72 -11.24 -13.89 2.29
C ILE A 72 -10.85 -15.28 2.83
N GLU A 73 -10.15 -15.39 3.97
CA GLU A 73 -9.87 -16.70 4.57
C GLU A 73 -11.15 -17.47 4.95
N MET A 74 -12.21 -16.77 5.36
CA MET A 74 -13.51 -17.39 5.58
C MET A 74 -14.08 -17.99 4.29
N TYR A 75 -14.02 -17.26 3.18
CA TYR A 75 -14.47 -17.74 1.87
C TYR A 75 -13.58 -18.86 1.32
N ASN A 76 -12.26 -18.76 1.50
CA ASN A 76 -11.32 -19.81 1.11
C ASN A 76 -11.56 -21.09 1.92
N GLY A 77 -11.88 -20.97 3.21
CA GLY A 77 -12.31 -22.11 4.04
C GLY A 77 -13.57 -22.77 3.50
N ALA A 78 -14.59 -22.00 3.15
CA ALA A 78 -15.82 -22.53 2.53
C ALA A 78 -15.55 -23.13 1.14
N TYR A 79 -14.64 -22.57 0.35
CA TYR A 79 -14.23 -23.12 -0.95
C TYR A 79 -13.64 -24.53 -0.85
N THR A 80 -12.99 -24.87 0.25
CA THR A 80 -12.48 -26.25 0.48
C THR A 80 -13.60 -27.26 0.62
N GLN A 81 -14.80 -26.82 1.01
CA GLN A 81 -16.00 -27.64 1.24
C GLN A 81 -16.90 -27.68 0.00
N ARG A 82 -16.35 -28.13 -1.15
CA ARG A 82 -17.01 -28.05 -2.47
C ARG A 82 -18.31 -28.81 -2.61
N HIS A 83 -18.63 -29.71 -1.69
CA HIS A 83 -19.94 -30.39 -1.65
C HIS A 83 -21.08 -29.50 -1.16
N ARG A 84 -20.76 -28.31 -0.62
CA ARG A 84 -21.74 -27.33 -0.18
C ARG A 84 -22.27 -26.54 -1.38
N SER A 85 -23.58 -26.33 -1.40
CA SER A 85 -24.24 -25.53 -2.45
C SER A 85 -23.93 -24.04 -2.40
N ASP A 86 -23.41 -23.56 -1.25
CA ASP A 86 -23.04 -22.18 -0.99
C ASP A 86 -21.52 -21.93 -1.08
N ALA A 87 -20.75 -22.92 -1.56
CA ALA A 87 -19.30 -22.78 -1.72
C ALA A 87 -18.96 -21.71 -2.77
N PRO A 88 -17.97 -20.82 -2.50
CA PRO A 88 -17.54 -19.81 -3.46
C PRO A 88 -17.00 -20.43 -4.76
N ALA A 89 -17.10 -19.67 -5.85
CA ALA A 89 -16.62 -20.12 -7.16
C ALA A 89 -15.08 -20.20 -7.29
N ALA A 90 -14.37 -19.44 -6.47
CA ALA A 90 -12.91 -19.32 -6.58
C ALA A 90 -12.22 -19.18 -5.21
N ASP A 91 -11.01 -19.71 -5.13
CA ASP A 91 -10.02 -19.37 -4.10
C ASP A 91 -9.39 -18.01 -4.46
N VAL A 92 -9.32 -17.09 -3.51
CA VAL A 92 -8.85 -15.72 -3.72
C VAL A 92 -7.67 -15.41 -2.80
N LYS A 93 -6.70 -14.64 -3.30
CA LYS A 93 -5.65 -13.99 -2.50
C LYS A 93 -5.68 -12.49 -2.66
N ILE A 94 -5.40 -11.80 -1.55
CA ILE A 94 -5.22 -10.34 -1.51
C ILE A 94 -3.72 -10.03 -1.49
N HIS A 95 -3.31 -9.01 -2.23
CA HIS A 95 -1.96 -8.47 -2.21
C HIS A 95 -2.01 -6.96 -2.25
N THR A 96 -1.01 -6.30 -1.67
CA THR A 96 -0.90 -4.84 -1.71
C THR A 96 0.52 -4.44 -2.05
N VAL A 97 0.67 -3.68 -3.14
CA VAL A 97 1.95 -3.14 -3.61
C VAL A 97 2.11 -1.72 -3.12
N PHE A 98 3.27 -1.42 -2.55
CA PHE A 98 3.63 -0.12 -1.98
C PHE A 98 4.84 0.46 -2.71
N PRO A 99 4.65 1.01 -3.91
CA PRO A 99 5.74 1.70 -4.60
C PRO A 99 6.07 3.03 -3.92
N MET A 100 7.28 3.49 -4.11
CA MET A 100 7.68 4.89 -3.93
C MET A 100 7.33 5.70 -5.19
N GLY A 101 8.08 6.76 -5.49
CA GLY A 101 7.91 7.51 -6.73
C GLY A 101 8.07 6.62 -7.96
N ILE A 102 7.13 6.68 -8.90
CA ILE A 102 7.18 6.00 -10.20
C ILE A 102 7.28 7.04 -11.29
N LEU A 103 8.33 6.97 -12.12
CA LEU A 103 8.52 7.84 -13.29
C LEU A 103 7.36 7.65 -14.28
N SER A 104 6.47 8.63 -14.31
CA SER A 104 5.25 8.58 -15.13
C SER A 104 4.75 10.00 -15.43
N PRO A 105 3.88 10.20 -16.44
CA PRO A 105 3.27 11.50 -16.67
C PRO A 105 2.53 12.07 -15.44
N GLY A 106 1.96 11.19 -14.61
CA GLY A 106 1.33 11.58 -13.34
C GLY A 106 2.34 12.10 -12.32
N PHE A 107 3.52 11.48 -12.22
CA PHE A 107 4.63 11.94 -11.39
C PHE A 107 5.14 13.32 -11.85
N ASP A 108 5.35 13.49 -13.16
CA ASP A 108 5.80 14.78 -13.71
C ASP A 108 4.79 15.89 -13.44
N ASN A 109 3.50 15.58 -13.52
CA ASN A 109 2.46 16.55 -13.22
C ASN A 109 2.39 16.87 -11.72
N GLU A 110 2.57 15.88 -10.86
CA GLU A 110 2.66 16.06 -9.40
C GLU A 110 3.83 16.99 -9.04
N GLN A 111 5.01 16.81 -9.65
CA GLN A 111 6.18 17.65 -9.40
C GLN A 111 5.93 19.14 -9.69
N LYS A 112 5.01 19.48 -10.61
CA LYS A 112 4.67 20.89 -10.92
C LYS A 112 3.88 21.56 -9.79
N THR A 113 3.07 20.80 -9.07
CA THR A 113 2.16 21.30 -8.03
C THR A 113 2.60 20.99 -6.61
N LYS A 114 3.63 20.13 -6.47
CA LYS A 114 4.15 19.68 -5.17
C LYS A 114 4.75 20.85 -4.39
N PRO A 115 4.39 21.02 -3.10
CA PRO A 115 4.99 22.06 -2.26
C PRO A 115 6.51 21.93 -2.17
N GLU A 116 7.24 23.03 -2.12
CA GLU A 116 8.71 23.03 -2.05
C GLU A 116 9.24 22.33 -0.80
N LEU A 117 8.56 22.45 0.34
CA LEU A 117 8.88 21.68 1.53
C LEU A 117 8.85 20.17 1.25
N THR A 118 7.80 19.70 0.58
CA THR A 118 7.63 18.27 0.26
C THR A 118 8.75 17.78 -0.66
N LYS A 119 9.10 18.56 -1.69
CA LYS A 119 10.23 18.26 -2.56
C LYS A 119 11.54 18.12 -1.78
N LYS A 120 11.78 19.02 -0.83
CA LYS A 120 12.97 18.97 0.04
C LYS A 120 12.99 17.76 0.95
N LEU A 121 11.82 17.33 1.47
CA LEU A 121 11.74 16.14 2.31
C LEU A 121 11.94 14.84 1.53
N GLU A 122 11.63 14.86 0.23
CA GLU A 122 11.80 13.72 -0.71
C GLU A 122 13.08 13.80 -1.54
N GLU A 123 13.96 14.77 -1.30
CA GLU A 123 15.17 14.99 -2.11
C GLU A 123 16.08 13.75 -2.24
N ALA A 124 16.09 12.91 -1.22
CA ALA A 124 16.84 11.66 -1.20
C ALA A 124 16.12 10.49 -1.92
N ASP A 125 14.86 10.65 -2.29
CA ASP A 125 14.08 9.60 -2.92
C ASP A 125 14.53 9.41 -4.38
N LYS A 126 14.70 8.14 -4.76
CA LYS A 126 15.03 7.76 -6.14
C LYS A 126 13.80 7.09 -6.75
N PRO A 127 13.06 7.82 -7.61
CA PRO A 127 11.90 7.21 -8.28
C PRO A 127 12.34 6.09 -9.22
N GLN A 128 11.51 5.07 -9.31
CA GLN A 128 11.74 3.87 -10.12
C GLN A 128 11.00 3.97 -11.45
N THR A 129 11.49 3.27 -12.46
CA THR A 129 10.74 3.14 -13.72
C THR A 129 9.51 2.23 -13.52
N PRO A 130 8.44 2.41 -14.32
CA PRO A 130 7.28 1.51 -14.28
C PRO A 130 7.64 0.05 -14.47
N SER A 131 8.62 -0.23 -15.35
CA SER A 131 9.10 -1.59 -15.62
C SER A 131 9.76 -2.23 -14.39
N GLU A 132 10.62 -1.50 -13.68
CA GLU A 132 11.25 -1.98 -12.44
C GLU A 132 10.21 -2.32 -11.38
N VAL A 133 9.27 -1.40 -11.14
CA VAL A 133 8.17 -1.60 -10.18
C VAL A 133 7.34 -2.83 -10.54
N ALA A 134 6.97 -2.98 -11.83
CA ALA A 134 6.20 -4.11 -12.30
C ALA A 134 6.95 -5.44 -12.12
N GLN A 135 8.20 -5.51 -12.53
CA GLN A 135 9.00 -6.74 -12.42
C GLN A 135 9.20 -7.18 -10.95
N ILE A 136 9.50 -6.23 -10.05
CA ILE A 136 9.66 -6.54 -8.63
C ILE A 136 8.33 -7.01 -8.05
N SER A 137 7.23 -6.34 -8.39
CA SER A 137 5.89 -6.69 -7.93
C SER A 137 5.46 -8.09 -8.39
N ILE A 138 5.67 -8.42 -9.67
CA ILE A 138 5.34 -9.75 -10.21
C ILE A 138 6.12 -10.85 -9.49
N ARG A 139 7.43 -10.68 -9.33
CA ARG A 139 8.26 -11.66 -8.59
C ARG A 139 7.79 -11.85 -7.15
N ALA A 140 7.37 -10.79 -6.48
CA ALA A 140 6.85 -10.87 -5.13
C ALA A 140 5.48 -11.57 -5.09
N LEU A 141 4.60 -11.30 -6.06
CA LEU A 141 3.32 -12.01 -6.24
C LEU A 141 3.53 -13.52 -6.47
N GLU A 142 4.51 -13.89 -7.30
CA GLU A 142 4.88 -15.30 -7.53
C GLU A 142 5.36 -16.00 -6.26
N ARG A 143 6.05 -15.29 -5.36
CA ARG A 143 6.40 -15.79 -4.03
C ARG A 143 5.22 -15.82 -3.04
N GLY A 144 4.06 -15.27 -3.43
CA GLY A 144 2.86 -15.21 -2.60
C GLY A 144 2.90 -14.13 -1.51
N GLU A 145 3.77 -13.12 -1.65
CA GLU A 145 3.89 -12.03 -0.68
C GLU A 145 2.60 -11.20 -0.60
N TYR A 146 2.22 -10.83 0.62
CA TYR A 146 1.03 -10.03 0.88
C TYR A 146 1.32 -8.53 0.78
N LEU A 147 2.27 -8.00 1.59
CA LEU A 147 2.72 -6.60 1.53
C LEU A 147 4.01 -6.51 0.72
N ILE A 148 3.92 -5.96 -0.47
CA ILE A 148 4.99 -5.90 -1.45
C ILE A 148 5.56 -4.49 -1.51
N THR A 149 6.85 -4.33 -1.27
CA THR A 149 7.59 -3.09 -1.44
C THR A 149 8.57 -3.22 -2.60
N THR A 150 8.85 -2.13 -3.31
CA THR A 150 9.60 -2.17 -4.56
C THR A 150 11.08 -1.79 -4.40
N ASN A 151 11.48 -1.35 -3.20
CA ASN A 151 12.87 -1.04 -2.87
C ASN A 151 13.17 -1.21 -1.37
N LEU A 152 14.44 -1.09 -1.00
CA LEU A 152 14.89 -1.28 0.38
C LEU A 152 14.31 -0.22 1.34
N VAL A 153 14.26 1.05 0.90
CA VAL A 153 13.71 2.13 1.73
C VAL A 153 12.24 1.86 2.05
N GLY A 154 11.44 1.50 1.04
CA GLY A 154 10.06 1.08 1.24
C GLY A 154 9.92 -0.11 2.18
N SER A 155 10.86 -1.08 2.14
CA SER A 155 10.86 -2.22 3.06
C SER A 155 11.13 -1.79 4.51
N ILE A 156 12.05 -0.85 4.73
CA ILE A 156 12.31 -0.26 6.05
C ILE A 156 11.07 0.52 6.52
N MET A 157 10.45 1.33 5.67
CA MET A 157 9.19 2.03 5.99
C MET A 157 8.08 1.04 6.34
N LYS A 158 7.92 -0.04 5.57
CA LYS A 158 6.98 -1.14 5.88
C LYS A 158 7.24 -1.69 7.28
N GLY A 159 8.50 -1.95 7.62
CA GLY A 159 8.90 -2.51 8.91
C GLY A 159 8.40 -1.70 10.12
N THR A 160 8.34 -0.37 10.03
CA THR A 160 7.83 0.49 11.12
C THR A 160 6.33 0.38 11.35
N ALA A 161 5.60 -0.08 10.35
CA ALA A 161 4.15 -0.02 10.32
C ALA A 161 3.47 -1.39 10.20
N LEU A 162 4.23 -2.50 10.27
CA LEU A 162 3.67 -3.84 10.11
C LEU A 162 2.55 -4.13 11.11
N GLY A 163 2.76 -3.88 12.40
CA GLY A 163 1.74 -4.08 13.43
C GLY A 163 0.99 -5.42 13.29
N PRO A 164 -0.35 -5.40 13.22
CA PRO A 164 -1.19 -6.59 13.09
C PRO A 164 -1.34 -7.09 11.64
N SER A 165 -0.77 -6.41 10.64
CA SER A 165 -0.86 -6.83 9.24
C SER A 165 -0.29 -8.24 9.03
N PRO A 166 -0.86 -9.05 8.11
CA PRO A 166 -0.28 -10.33 7.74
C PRO A 166 1.18 -10.19 7.29
N LYS A 167 2.04 -11.05 7.79
CA LYS A 167 3.48 -11.04 7.51
C LYS A 167 3.81 -11.95 6.33
N ASN A 168 4.73 -11.52 5.46
CA ASN A 168 5.27 -12.37 4.41
C ASN A 168 6.18 -13.46 5.02
N SER A 169 6.93 -13.11 6.05
CA SER A 169 7.76 -14.01 6.86
C SER A 169 7.66 -13.62 8.33
N ILE A 170 7.22 -14.54 9.18
CA ILE A 170 7.05 -14.25 10.62
C ILE A 170 8.38 -13.78 11.24
N VAL A 171 9.47 -14.50 10.99
CA VAL A 171 10.78 -14.16 11.55
C VAL A 171 11.37 -12.94 10.86
N GLY A 172 11.43 -12.94 9.52
CA GLY A 172 12.06 -11.88 8.74
C GLY A 172 11.38 -10.53 8.93
N ASP A 173 10.06 -10.47 8.85
CA ASP A 173 9.30 -9.23 9.02
C ASP A 173 9.33 -8.74 10.48
N THR A 174 9.42 -9.63 11.47
CA THR A 174 9.57 -9.23 12.88
C THR A 174 10.95 -8.61 13.13
N MET A 175 12.02 -9.22 12.63
CA MET A 175 13.36 -8.65 12.73
C MET A 175 13.46 -7.32 11.98
N LEU A 176 12.89 -7.25 10.77
CA LEU A 176 12.83 -6.01 10.00
C LEU A 176 12.09 -4.93 10.79
N SER A 177 10.98 -5.26 11.46
CA SER A 177 10.23 -4.29 12.26
C SER A 177 11.06 -3.70 13.40
N TRP A 178 11.81 -4.53 14.13
CA TRP A 178 12.69 -4.03 15.19
C TRP A 178 13.78 -3.12 14.66
N LEU A 179 14.48 -3.55 13.60
CA LEU A 179 15.53 -2.75 12.98
C LEU A 179 14.98 -1.42 12.43
N SER A 180 13.85 -1.47 11.75
CA SER A 180 13.20 -0.28 11.19
C SER A 180 12.82 0.72 12.27
N ASN A 181 12.26 0.25 13.39
CA ASN A 181 11.93 1.15 14.50
C ASN A 181 13.16 1.82 15.10
N LEU A 182 14.30 1.13 15.21
CA LEU A 182 15.56 1.75 15.64
C LEU A 182 16.02 2.85 14.67
N VAL A 183 15.96 2.60 13.35
CA VAL A 183 16.29 3.62 12.34
C VAL A 183 15.35 4.83 12.45
N PHE A 184 14.07 4.60 12.68
CA PHE A 184 13.07 5.67 12.75
C PHE A 184 13.10 6.49 14.03
N LEU A 185 13.86 6.07 15.06
CA LEU A 185 14.19 6.94 16.20
C LEU A 185 14.96 8.21 15.77
N GLN A 186 15.67 8.15 14.65
CA GLN A 186 16.37 9.31 14.09
C GLN A 186 15.60 9.95 12.93
N VAL A 187 14.96 9.17 12.07
CA VAL A 187 14.26 9.66 10.88
C VAL A 187 13.10 10.60 11.24
N ILE A 188 12.26 10.24 12.22
CA ILE A 188 11.12 11.09 12.59
C ILE A 188 11.54 12.43 13.20
N PRO A 189 12.49 12.50 14.16
CA PRO A 189 13.00 13.78 14.64
C PRO A 189 13.64 14.64 13.56
N ASP A 190 14.38 14.03 12.62
CA ASP A 190 14.98 14.75 11.48
C ASP A 190 13.90 15.36 10.56
N LEU A 191 12.89 14.59 10.16
CA LEU A 191 11.77 15.09 9.35
C LEU A 191 11.05 16.27 10.07
N ARG A 192 10.79 16.14 11.37
CA ARG A 192 10.16 17.19 12.16
C ARG A 192 11.04 18.44 12.24
N SER A 193 12.33 18.27 12.47
CA SER A 193 13.31 19.36 12.53
C SER A 193 13.39 20.11 11.19
N LYS A 194 13.47 19.39 10.08
CA LYS A 194 13.47 19.96 8.72
C LYS A 194 12.19 20.75 8.44
N THR A 195 11.04 20.17 8.80
CA THR A 195 9.73 20.82 8.61
C THR A 195 9.63 22.10 9.45
N PHE A 196 10.06 22.05 10.73
CA PHE A 196 10.07 23.20 11.63
C PHE A 196 11.02 24.30 11.12
N ALA A 197 12.24 23.93 10.74
CA ALA A 197 13.24 24.89 10.20
C ALA A 197 12.72 25.55 8.92
N TRP A 198 12.06 24.78 8.05
CA TRP A 198 11.44 25.34 6.85
C TRP A 198 10.38 26.40 7.19
N GLY A 199 9.46 26.11 8.11
CA GLY A 199 8.44 27.05 8.54
C GLY A 199 9.02 28.33 9.16
N LYS A 200 10.11 28.19 9.94
CA LYS A 200 10.84 29.33 10.52
C LYS A 200 11.45 30.24 9.44
N GLN A 201 11.95 29.68 8.34
CA GLN A 201 12.62 30.42 7.27
C GLN A 201 11.64 31.01 6.26
N ASN A 202 10.56 30.29 5.93
CA ASN A 202 9.69 30.58 4.79
C ASN A 202 8.27 31.02 5.20
N GLY A 203 7.94 30.95 6.49
CA GLY A 203 6.60 31.24 6.98
C GLY A 203 5.57 30.17 6.62
N ILE A 204 4.30 30.52 6.69
CA ILE A 204 3.17 29.63 6.36
C ILE A 204 2.89 29.72 4.85
N PRO A 205 2.77 28.59 4.14
CA PRO A 205 2.40 28.61 2.73
C PRO A 205 1.08 29.39 2.49
N GLY A 206 1.13 30.37 1.57
CA GLY A 206 -0.04 31.21 1.25
C GLY A 206 -0.24 32.43 2.16
N SER A 207 0.59 32.65 3.17
CA SER A 207 0.62 33.92 3.88
C SER A 207 1.36 34.97 3.05
N THR A 208 0.71 36.09 2.75
CA THR A 208 1.39 37.28 2.22
C THR A 208 2.36 37.76 3.31
N PRO A 209 3.63 38.09 3.00
CA PRO A 209 4.48 38.73 4.00
C PRO A 209 3.79 40.00 4.51
N ALA A 210 3.70 40.15 5.83
CA ALA A 210 3.28 41.41 6.40
C ALA A 210 4.25 42.48 5.92
N SER A 211 3.70 43.43 5.14
CA SER A 211 4.41 44.61 4.63
C SER A 211 4.85 45.52 5.77
#